data_25c7e262c897f6ebb81add1a768d97dd
#
_entry.id   25c7e262c897f6ebb81add1a768d97dd
#
_cell.length_a   1.000
_cell.length_b   1.000
_cell.length_c   1.000
_cell.angle_alpha   90.00
_cell.angle_beta   90.00
_cell.angle_gamma   90.00
#
_symmetry.space_group_name_H-M   'P 1'
#
loop_
_entity.id
_entity.type
_entity.pdbx_description
1 polymer ?
#
loop_
_entity_poly.entity_id
_entity_poly.type
_entity_poly.pdbx_seq_one_letter_code
_entity_poly.pdbx_strand_id
1 'polypeptide(L)'
;MNKSNDKIKTETGENSKALSLYRPYGWRGQIGLICPSTNTSIEPEFHLLAPKGVAIHVARAFQDGAQEPKLYKQIAKNVKLASQDLKSARVDVITFGCTSCSYFVPADELRKTMTEFSEAPAILTTDAVVEAFKTIGASRIALATPRTDFVNKRECEWFEEQGFNVVSVKGLQMGETALERANIGRIPPEATFRLAMAVNHPSAEAIFISCTNLPSLSVIRRLENELNKPVITSNQATFWRALRVMGSNINISGFGTLLEKF
;
A
#
# COMPACT_ATOMS: atom_id res chain seq x y z
N MET A 1 -62.00 18.87 -23.42
CA MET A 1 -60.93 18.68 -22.41
C MET A 1 -59.87 17.81 -23.04
N ASN A 2 -58.89 18.44 -23.69
CA ASN A 2 -57.77 17.78 -24.31
C ASN A 2 -56.59 17.81 -23.32
N LYS A 3 -56.16 16.64 -22.88
CA LYS A 3 -54.91 16.48 -22.13
C LYS A 3 -53.79 16.22 -23.15
N SER A 4 -52.99 17.23 -23.41
CA SER A 4 -51.72 17.11 -24.13
C SER A 4 -50.72 16.33 -23.27
N ASN A 5 -50.37 15.11 -23.70
CA ASN A 5 -49.23 14.38 -23.18
C ASN A 5 -47.96 14.93 -23.87
N ASP A 6 -47.30 15.87 -23.24
CA ASP A 6 -45.96 16.25 -23.62
C ASP A 6 -44.99 15.12 -23.20
N LYS A 7 -44.62 14.28 -24.16
CA LYS A 7 -43.52 13.34 -24.02
C LYS A 7 -42.22 14.13 -24.06
N ILE A 8 -41.57 14.29 -22.95
CA ILE A 8 -40.18 14.73 -22.85
C ILE A 8 -39.34 13.75 -23.67
N LYS A 9 -38.93 14.13 -24.88
CA LYS A 9 -37.91 13.41 -25.63
C LYS A 9 -36.57 13.66 -24.97
N THR A 10 -36.05 12.67 -24.28
CA THR A 10 -34.66 12.70 -23.84
C THR A 10 -33.78 12.45 -25.06
N GLU A 11 -33.08 13.47 -25.52
CA GLU A 11 -31.99 13.35 -26.49
C GLU A 11 -30.80 12.65 -25.80
N THR A 12 -30.72 11.32 -25.92
CA THR A 12 -29.70 10.51 -25.20
C THR A 12 -28.72 9.78 -26.14
N GLY A 13 -28.66 10.15 -27.44
CA GLY A 13 -27.89 9.33 -28.39
C GLY A 13 -26.41 9.67 -28.56
N GLU A 14 -26.03 10.95 -28.58
CA GLU A 14 -24.64 11.36 -28.90
C GLU A 14 -23.82 11.87 -27.69
N ASN A 15 -24.48 12.40 -26.67
CA ASN A 15 -23.81 12.87 -25.45
C ASN A 15 -23.33 11.75 -24.51
N SER A 16 -23.84 10.52 -24.65
CA SER A 16 -23.47 9.42 -23.75
C SER A 16 -22.02 8.91 -23.96
N LYS A 17 -21.51 8.96 -25.21
CA LYS A 17 -20.11 8.58 -25.50
C LYS A 17 -19.10 9.59 -24.98
N ALA A 18 -19.40 10.89 -25.11
CA ALA A 18 -18.53 11.95 -24.59
C ALA A 18 -18.54 11.97 -23.05
N LEU A 19 -19.68 11.75 -22.40
CA LEU A 19 -19.80 11.63 -20.95
C LEU A 19 -19.10 10.39 -20.39
N SER A 20 -18.99 9.29 -21.15
CA SER A 20 -18.31 8.08 -20.73
C SER A 20 -16.80 8.21 -20.59
N LEU A 21 -16.20 9.25 -21.20
CA LEU A 21 -14.76 9.53 -21.15
C LEU A 21 -14.39 10.59 -20.10
N TYR A 22 -15.37 11.31 -19.55
CA TYR A 22 -15.12 12.34 -18.54
C TYR A 22 -15.11 11.73 -17.13
N ARG A 23 -13.96 11.86 -16.45
CA ARG A 23 -13.79 11.45 -15.05
C ARG A 23 -13.62 12.70 -14.20
N PRO A 24 -14.67 13.20 -13.53
CA PRO A 24 -14.57 14.39 -12.67
C PRO A 24 -13.63 14.16 -11.47
N TYR A 25 -13.55 12.92 -11.00
CA TYR A 25 -12.61 12.45 -10.01
C TYR A 25 -11.65 11.44 -10.65
N GLY A 26 -10.39 11.45 -10.25
CA GLY A 26 -9.39 10.50 -10.80
C GLY A 26 -9.02 10.76 -12.27
N TRP A 27 -9.09 12.01 -12.72
CA TRP A 27 -8.76 12.35 -14.11
C TRP A 27 -7.28 12.17 -14.47
N ARG A 28 -6.40 12.10 -13.45
CA ARG A 28 -4.97 11.73 -13.59
C ARG A 28 -4.72 10.24 -13.39
N GLY A 29 -5.61 9.54 -12.71
CA GLY A 29 -5.53 8.12 -12.45
C GLY A 29 -6.38 7.70 -11.25
N GLN A 30 -6.78 6.44 -11.25
CA GLN A 30 -7.59 5.80 -10.22
C GLN A 30 -6.82 4.61 -9.66
N ILE A 31 -6.45 4.68 -8.38
CA ILE A 31 -5.76 3.61 -7.68
C ILE A 31 -6.80 2.76 -6.94
N GLY A 32 -6.85 1.48 -7.25
CA GLY A 32 -7.55 0.48 -6.45
C GLY A 32 -6.65 0.00 -5.30
N LEU A 33 -7.13 0.13 -4.09
CA LEU A 33 -6.44 -0.34 -2.90
C LEU A 33 -7.20 -1.51 -2.28
N ILE A 34 -6.57 -2.68 -2.27
CA ILE A 34 -7.02 -3.80 -1.43
C ILE A 34 -6.25 -3.75 -0.11
N CYS A 35 -6.94 -3.64 1.00
CA CYS A 35 -6.31 -3.72 2.31
C CYS A 35 -6.97 -4.79 3.20
N PRO A 36 -6.21 -5.40 4.13
CA PRO A 36 -6.78 -6.28 5.14
C PRO A 36 -7.85 -5.57 5.96
N SER A 37 -8.92 -6.28 6.33
CA SER A 37 -10.11 -5.67 6.97
C SER A 37 -9.82 -4.95 8.29
N THR A 38 -8.76 -5.34 9.01
CA THR A 38 -8.34 -4.68 10.25
C THR A 38 -7.42 -3.46 10.04
N ASN A 39 -7.00 -3.18 8.80
CA ASN A 39 -6.10 -2.08 8.50
C ASN A 39 -6.86 -0.75 8.47
N THR A 40 -6.40 0.22 9.27
CA THR A 40 -6.99 1.55 9.39
C THR A 40 -6.01 2.67 9.06
N SER A 41 -4.79 2.35 8.60
CA SER A 41 -3.72 3.33 8.37
C SER A 41 -3.44 3.56 6.89
N ILE A 42 -3.40 2.51 6.05
CA ILE A 42 -3.00 2.67 4.64
C ILE A 42 -3.98 3.54 3.85
N GLU A 43 -5.29 3.38 4.06
CA GLU A 43 -6.31 4.17 3.34
C GLU A 43 -6.19 5.66 3.61
N PRO A 44 -6.21 6.16 4.88
CA PRO A 44 -5.99 7.58 5.15
C PRO A 44 -4.61 8.08 4.69
N GLU A 45 -3.54 7.29 4.81
CA GLU A 45 -2.22 7.69 4.30
C GLU A 45 -2.21 7.82 2.76
N PHE A 46 -2.91 6.94 2.03
CA PHE A 46 -3.07 7.07 0.57
C PHE A 46 -3.82 8.34 0.19
N HIS A 47 -4.87 8.70 0.94
CA HIS A 47 -5.60 9.95 0.70
C HIS A 47 -4.75 11.20 0.99
N LEU A 48 -3.87 11.15 2.00
CA LEU A 48 -2.92 12.24 2.29
C LEU A 48 -1.85 12.38 1.20
N LEU A 49 -1.44 11.29 0.57
CA LEU A 49 -0.46 11.27 -0.50
C LEU A 49 -1.06 11.65 -1.86
N ALA A 50 -2.36 11.46 -2.05
CA ALA A 50 -2.98 11.60 -3.37
C ALA A 50 -2.93 13.05 -3.89
N PRO A 51 -2.17 13.32 -4.99
CA PRO A 51 -2.19 14.63 -5.60
C PRO A 51 -3.54 14.90 -6.28
N LYS A 52 -3.85 16.17 -6.50
CA LYS A 52 -5.09 16.57 -7.17
C LYS A 52 -5.26 15.82 -8.49
N GLY A 53 -6.40 15.16 -8.64
CA GLY A 53 -6.76 14.39 -9.83
C GLY A 53 -6.42 12.90 -9.75
N VAL A 54 -5.79 12.41 -8.68
CA VAL A 54 -5.68 10.98 -8.36
C VAL A 54 -6.80 10.61 -7.40
N ALA A 55 -7.55 9.55 -7.71
CA ALA A 55 -8.61 9.01 -6.85
C ALA A 55 -8.19 7.65 -6.28
N ILE A 56 -8.65 7.38 -5.05
CA ILE A 56 -8.42 6.11 -4.35
C ILE A 56 -9.76 5.40 -4.17
N HIS A 57 -9.84 4.16 -4.64
CA HIS A 57 -10.99 3.27 -4.45
C HIS A 57 -10.56 2.09 -3.60
N VAL A 58 -11.28 1.81 -2.51
CA VAL A 58 -10.84 0.84 -1.52
C VAL A 58 -11.78 -0.36 -1.46
N ALA A 59 -11.21 -1.55 -1.52
CA ALA A 59 -11.87 -2.81 -1.20
C ALA A 59 -11.12 -3.49 -0.04
N ARG A 60 -11.86 -4.20 0.83
CA ARG A 60 -11.25 -4.84 1.99
C ARG A 60 -11.22 -6.36 1.84
N ALA A 61 -10.04 -6.95 2.06
CA ALA A 61 -9.90 -8.39 2.17
C ALA A 61 -10.13 -8.79 3.64
N PHE A 62 -11.23 -9.49 3.91
CA PHE A 62 -11.55 -9.94 5.26
C PHE A 62 -10.44 -10.85 5.82
N GLN A 63 -10.07 -10.61 7.08
CA GLN A 63 -9.14 -11.45 7.83
C GLN A 63 -9.64 -11.64 9.26
N ASP A 64 -9.53 -12.86 9.76
CA ASP A 64 -9.82 -13.23 11.14
C ASP A 64 -8.95 -14.42 11.55
N GLY A 65 -8.74 -14.59 12.85
CA GLY A 65 -7.94 -15.68 13.40
C GLY A 65 -6.54 -15.29 13.87
N ALA A 66 -5.78 -16.29 14.32
CA ALA A 66 -4.40 -16.13 14.77
C ALA A 66 -3.43 -15.87 13.61
N GLN A 67 -2.24 -15.36 13.92
CA GLN A 67 -1.17 -15.10 12.95
C GLN A 67 -0.47 -16.42 12.55
N GLU A 68 -1.14 -17.18 11.68
CA GLU A 68 -0.71 -18.47 11.18
C GLU A 68 -0.73 -18.51 9.64
N PRO A 69 -0.08 -19.45 8.98
CA PRO A 69 -0.13 -19.60 7.51
C PRO A 69 -1.56 -19.68 6.95
N LYS A 70 -2.50 -20.24 7.73
CA LYS A 70 -3.92 -20.33 7.36
C LYS A 70 -4.57 -18.96 7.17
N LEU A 71 -4.21 -17.97 8.02
CA LEU A 71 -4.70 -16.60 7.91
C LEU A 71 -4.32 -15.98 6.55
N TYR A 72 -3.07 -16.14 6.16
CA TYR A 72 -2.58 -15.56 4.90
C TYR A 72 -3.21 -16.19 3.68
N LYS A 73 -3.49 -17.51 3.71
CA LYS A 73 -4.26 -18.19 2.66
C LYS A 73 -5.71 -17.69 2.59
N GLN A 74 -6.32 -17.40 3.74
CA GLN A 74 -7.66 -16.81 3.79
C GLN A 74 -7.67 -15.40 3.16
N ILE A 75 -6.69 -14.56 3.52
CA ILE A 75 -6.56 -13.22 2.95
C ILE A 75 -6.41 -13.31 1.42
N ALA A 76 -5.52 -14.17 0.93
CA ALA A 76 -5.32 -14.38 -0.51
C ALA A 76 -6.61 -14.77 -1.24
N LYS A 77 -7.43 -15.63 -0.64
CA LYS A 77 -8.76 -16.00 -1.20
C LYS A 77 -9.69 -14.78 -1.29
N ASN A 78 -9.67 -13.90 -0.28
CA ASN A 78 -10.54 -12.72 -0.24
C ASN A 78 -10.02 -11.59 -1.16
N VAL A 79 -8.74 -11.58 -1.53
CA VAL A 79 -8.16 -10.66 -2.52
C VAL A 79 -8.86 -10.80 -3.87
N LYS A 80 -9.26 -12.01 -4.27
CA LYS A 80 -10.02 -12.24 -5.51
C LYS A 80 -11.31 -11.43 -5.57
N LEU A 81 -12.14 -11.49 -4.50
CA LEU A 81 -13.41 -10.75 -4.44
C LEU A 81 -13.17 -9.24 -4.44
N ALA A 82 -12.22 -8.77 -3.64
CA ALA A 82 -11.83 -7.37 -3.61
C ALA A 82 -11.32 -6.86 -4.98
N SER A 83 -10.64 -7.70 -5.75
CA SER A 83 -10.20 -7.36 -7.12
C SER A 83 -11.39 -7.20 -8.07
N GLN A 84 -12.42 -8.05 -7.95
CA GLN A 84 -13.66 -7.93 -8.74
C GLN A 84 -14.44 -6.65 -8.41
N ASP A 85 -14.50 -6.26 -7.13
CA ASP A 85 -15.12 -5.00 -6.72
C ASP A 85 -14.41 -3.80 -7.38
N LEU A 86 -13.08 -3.79 -7.35
CA LEU A 86 -12.27 -2.71 -7.95
C LEU A 86 -12.30 -2.73 -9.48
N LYS A 87 -12.49 -3.88 -10.13
CA LYS A 87 -12.79 -3.95 -11.57
C LYS A 87 -14.04 -3.14 -11.91
N SER A 88 -15.10 -3.28 -11.09
CA SER A 88 -16.35 -2.54 -11.30
C SER A 88 -16.15 -1.02 -11.22
N ALA A 89 -15.19 -0.55 -10.41
CA ALA A 89 -14.79 0.84 -10.33
C ALA A 89 -13.87 1.29 -11.48
N ARG A 90 -13.41 0.38 -12.35
CA ARG A 90 -12.51 0.65 -13.48
C ARG A 90 -11.23 1.38 -13.08
N VAL A 91 -10.55 0.86 -12.06
CA VAL A 91 -9.27 1.41 -11.59
C VAL A 91 -8.17 1.23 -12.63
N ASP A 92 -7.22 2.17 -12.68
CA ASP A 92 -6.11 2.13 -13.65
C ASP A 92 -4.94 1.26 -13.16
N VAL A 93 -4.84 1.04 -11.85
CA VAL A 93 -3.88 0.16 -11.17
C VAL A 93 -4.49 -0.40 -9.91
N ILE A 94 -4.15 -1.62 -9.53
CA ILE A 94 -4.60 -2.23 -8.27
C ILE A 94 -3.41 -2.52 -7.36
N THR A 95 -3.54 -2.18 -6.08
CA THR A 95 -2.49 -2.41 -5.07
C THR A 95 -3.00 -3.31 -3.95
N PHE A 96 -2.14 -4.17 -3.42
CA PHE A 96 -2.43 -4.96 -2.23
C PHE A 96 -1.61 -4.48 -1.04
N GLY A 97 -2.28 -3.79 -0.11
CA GLY A 97 -1.71 -3.19 1.08
C GLY A 97 -1.50 -4.19 2.22
N CYS A 98 -0.66 -5.21 2.02
CA CYS A 98 -0.29 -6.16 3.05
C CYS A 98 1.14 -6.67 2.86
N THR A 99 2.09 -6.19 3.67
CA THR A 99 3.49 -6.60 3.59
C THR A 99 3.65 -8.08 3.95
N SER A 100 3.15 -8.49 5.12
CA SER A 100 3.37 -9.85 5.63
C SER A 100 2.69 -10.95 4.81
N CYS A 101 1.59 -10.67 4.12
CA CYS A 101 0.93 -11.70 3.30
C CYS A 101 1.87 -12.24 2.21
N SER A 102 2.65 -11.39 1.58
CA SER A 102 3.57 -11.78 0.49
C SER A 102 4.76 -12.62 0.97
N TYR A 103 5.01 -12.70 2.28
CA TYR A 103 6.05 -13.60 2.83
C TYR A 103 5.55 -15.03 3.03
N PHE A 104 4.23 -15.23 3.11
CA PHE A 104 3.60 -16.52 3.41
C PHE A 104 2.76 -17.07 2.27
N VAL A 105 2.52 -16.28 1.24
CA VAL A 105 1.77 -16.67 0.02
C VAL A 105 2.61 -16.34 -1.19
N PRO A 106 2.67 -17.22 -2.20
CA PRO A 106 3.43 -16.94 -3.42
C PRO A 106 3.00 -15.62 -4.07
N ALA A 107 3.94 -14.69 -4.20
CA ALA A 107 3.68 -13.34 -4.72
C ALA A 107 3.11 -13.38 -6.15
N ASP A 108 3.59 -14.32 -6.97
CA ASP A 108 3.14 -14.48 -8.36
C ASP A 108 1.68 -14.92 -8.46
N GLU A 109 1.22 -15.78 -7.54
CA GLU A 109 -0.19 -16.20 -7.48
C GLU A 109 -1.10 -15.04 -7.09
N LEU A 110 -0.69 -14.24 -6.09
CA LEU A 110 -1.43 -13.05 -5.69
C LEU A 110 -1.52 -12.04 -6.84
N ARG A 111 -0.39 -11.74 -7.47
CA ARG A 111 -0.33 -10.78 -8.58
C ARG A 111 -1.16 -11.25 -9.76
N LYS A 112 -1.06 -12.54 -10.14
CA LYS A 112 -1.88 -13.13 -11.18
C LYS A 112 -3.37 -13.04 -10.86
N THR A 113 -3.78 -13.41 -9.65
CA THR A 113 -5.18 -13.31 -9.20
C THR A 113 -5.67 -11.87 -9.29
N MET A 114 -4.91 -10.91 -8.77
CA MET A 114 -5.30 -9.50 -8.80
C MET A 114 -5.46 -9.00 -10.23
N THR A 115 -4.48 -9.25 -11.11
CA THR A 115 -4.53 -8.82 -12.51
C THR A 115 -5.69 -9.47 -13.27
N GLU A 116 -5.90 -10.77 -13.10
CA GLU A 116 -6.98 -11.51 -13.78
C GLU A 116 -8.36 -10.97 -13.39
N PHE A 117 -8.60 -10.72 -12.10
CA PHE A 117 -9.92 -10.34 -11.59
C PHE A 117 -10.18 -8.84 -11.56
N SER A 118 -9.15 -8.00 -11.61
CA SER A 118 -9.32 -6.53 -11.74
C SER A 118 -9.21 -6.02 -13.18
N GLU A 119 -8.56 -6.76 -14.07
CA GLU A 119 -8.16 -6.34 -15.42
C GLU A 119 -7.23 -5.11 -15.41
N ALA A 120 -6.56 -4.83 -14.29
CA ALA A 120 -5.60 -3.74 -14.12
C ALA A 120 -4.22 -4.27 -13.69
N PRO A 121 -3.13 -3.53 -13.97
CA PRO A 121 -1.81 -3.87 -13.45
C PRO A 121 -1.82 -3.99 -11.93
N ALA A 122 -1.25 -5.07 -11.39
CA ALA A 122 -1.26 -5.37 -9.96
C ALA A 122 0.10 -5.12 -9.31
N ILE A 123 0.08 -4.49 -8.14
CA ILE A 123 1.24 -4.17 -7.32
C ILE A 123 1.06 -4.78 -5.94
N LEU A 124 2.03 -5.56 -5.49
CA LEU A 124 2.14 -5.95 -4.09
C LEU A 124 3.01 -4.93 -3.34
N THR A 125 2.70 -4.70 -2.07
CA THR A 125 3.51 -3.81 -1.21
C THR A 125 4.99 -4.23 -1.19
N THR A 126 5.28 -5.53 -1.16
CA THR A 126 6.64 -6.06 -1.17
C THR A 126 7.41 -5.74 -2.45
N ASP A 127 6.75 -5.86 -3.61
CA ASP A 127 7.36 -5.49 -4.89
C ASP A 127 7.72 -4.00 -4.92
N ALA A 128 6.80 -3.16 -4.45
CA ALA A 128 6.99 -1.72 -4.39
C ALA A 128 8.16 -1.33 -3.47
N VAL A 129 8.30 -2.01 -2.32
CA VAL A 129 9.39 -1.78 -1.36
C VAL A 129 10.74 -2.17 -1.94
N VAL A 130 10.83 -3.35 -2.59
CA VAL A 130 12.05 -3.79 -3.28
C VAL A 130 12.46 -2.79 -4.36
N GLU A 131 11.50 -2.32 -5.15
CA GLU A 131 11.78 -1.36 -6.20
C GLU A 131 12.18 0.01 -5.65
N ALA A 132 11.56 0.44 -4.54
CA ALA A 132 11.96 1.67 -3.86
C ALA A 132 13.42 1.61 -3.37
N PHE A 133 13.85 0.50 -2.75
CA PHE A 133 15.24 0.34 -2.33
C PHE A 133 16.22 0.34 -3.50
N LYS A 134 15.90 -0.36 -4.59
CA LYS A 134 16.71 -0.35 -5.81
C LYS A 134 16.83 1.07 -6.38
N THR A 135 15.73 1.81 -6.40
CA THR A 135 15.68 3.18 -6.92
C THR A 135 16.53 4.15 -6.12
N ILE A 136 16.54 4.04 -4.79
CA ILE A 136 17.40 4.88 -3.95
C ILE A 136 18.84 4.36 -3.80
N GLY A 137 19.15 3.20 -4.39
CA GLY A 137 20.50 2.60 -4.36
C GLY A 137 20.87 1.97 -3.01
N ALA A 138 19.91 1.57 -2.18
CA ALA A 138 20.17 0.95 -0.89
C ALA A 138 20.11 -0.58 -0.99
N SER A 139 21.11 -1.25 -0.41
CA SER A 139 21.21 -2.71 -0.30
C SER A 139 21.29 -3.20 1.15
N ARG A 140 21.73 -2.35 2.09
CA ARG A 140 21.79 -2.63 3.53
C ARG A 140 20.72 -1.83 4.24
N ILE A 141 19.75 -2.52 4.83
CA ILE A 141 18.57 -1.93 5.44
C ILE A 141 18.46 -2.23 6.93
N ALA A 142 17.91 -1.28 7.70
CA ALA A 142 17.49 -1.52 9.07
C ALA A 142 15.96 -1.56 9.13
N LEU A 143 15.39 -2.60 9.77
CA LEU A 143 13.98 -2.97 9.71
C LEU A 143 13.25 -2.66 11.02
N ALA A 144 12.34 -1.70 10.99
CA ALA A 144 11.43 -1.35 12.08
C ALA A 144 10.03 -1.91 11.81
N THR A 145 9.49 -2.75 12.72
CA THR A 145 8.19 -3.41 12.51
C THR A 145 7.34 -3.41 13.78
N PRO A 146 6.02 -3.51 13.69
CA PRO A 146 5.20 -3.78 14.88
C PRO A 146 5.13 -5.27 15.22
N ARG A 147 5.71 -6.16 14.39
CA ARG A 147 5.47 -7.59 14.39
C ARG A 147 6.26 -8.35 15.46
N THR A 148 5.84 -9.61 15.68
CA THR A 148 6.54 -10.58 16.51
C THR A 148 7.81 -11.08 15.83
N ASP A 149 8.72 -11.66 16.60
CA ASP A 149 9.98 -12.21 16.10
C ASP A 149 9.76 -13.32 15.05
N PHE A 150 8.68 -14.08 15.16
CA PHE A 150 8.30 -15.07 14.15
C PHE A 150 8.12 -14.46 12.76
N VAL A 151 7.38 -13.35 12.67
CA VAL A 151 7.17 -12.66 11.38
C VAL A 151 8.42 -11.91 10.97
N ASN A 152 9.11 -11.26 11.90
CA ASN A 152 10.34 -10.52 11.64
C ASN A 152 11.43 -11.42 11.05
N LYS A 153 11.59 -12.64 11.58
CA LYS A 153 12.52 -13.62 11.04
C LYS A 153 12.22 -13.94 9.58
N ARG A 154 10.94 -14.26 9.27
CA ARG A 154 10.54 -14.55 7.88
C ARG A 154 10.70 -13.35 6.96
N GLU A 155 10.45 -12.14 7.46
CA GLU A 155 10.65 -10.90 6.71
C GLU A 155 12.14 -10.67 6.39
N CYS A 156 13.04 -10.88 7.35
CA CYS A 156 14.48 -10.79 7.12
C CYS A 156 14.96 -11.82 6.08
N GLU A 157 14.58 -13.10 6.22
CA GLU A 157 14.90 -14.15 5.25
C GLU A 157 14.41 -13.78 3.86
N TRP A 158 13.19 -13.25 3.75
CA TRP A 158 12.63 -12.84 2.46
C TRP A 158 13.44 -11.69 1.83
N PHE A 159 13.88 -10.70 2.60
CA PHE A 159 14.72 -9.62 2.08
C PHE A 159 16.09 -10.13 1.63
N GLU A 160 16.68 -11.09 2.33
CA GLU A 160 17.93 -11.74 1.94
C GLU A 160 17.74 -12.51 0.62
N GLU A 161 16.63 -13.24 0.44
CA GLU A 161 16.25 -13.88 -0.83
C GLU A 161 16.13 -12.87 -1.99
N GLN A 162 15.75 -11.60 -1.70
CA GLN A 162 15.69 -10.51 -2.69
C GLN A 162 17.04 -9.80 -2.89
N GLY A 163 18.11 -10.21 -2.23
CA GLY A 163 19.45 -9.66 -2.35
C GLY A 163 19.75 -8.45 -1.46
N PHE A 164 18.93 -8.20 -0.43
CA PHE A 164 19.16 -7.16 0.57
C PHE A 164 19.80 -7.74 1.84
N ASN A 165 20.61 -6.95 2.51
CA ASN A 165 21.17 -7.29 3.81
C ASN A 165 20.44 -6.53 4.93
N VAL A 166 19.72 -7.26 5.79
CA VAL A 166 19.06 -6.70 6.97
C VAL A 166 20.07 -6.61 8.11
N VAL A 167 20.67 -5.44 8.31
CA VAL A 167 21.74 -5.23 9.30
C VAL A 167 21.23 -5.01 10.72
N SER A 168 19.97 -4.70 10.91
CA SER A 168 19.32 -4.54 12.20
C SER A 168 17.81 -4.70 12.06
N VAL A 169 17.18 -5.34 13.06
CA VAL A 169 15.72 -5.49 13.13
C VAL A 169 15.22 -5.24 14.54
N LYS A 170 14.10 -4.49 14.66
CA LYS A 170 13.38 -4.34 15.94
C LYS A 170 11.89 -4.41 15.71
N GLY A 171 11.19 -5.22 16.55
CA GLY A 171 9.76 -5.39 16.56
C GLY A 171 9.09 -4.93 17.86
N LEU A 172 7.82 -4.54 17.79
CA LEU A 172 7.00 -4.20 18.97
C LEU A 172 6.27 -5.42 19.57
N GLN A 173 6.51 -6.62 19.04
CA GLN A 173 5.92 -7.89 19.48
C GLN A 173 4.38 -7.88 19.47
N MET A 174 3.78 -7.35 18.39
CA MET A 174 2.33 -7.24 18.23
C MET A 174 1.84 -8.04 17.04
N GLY A 175 0.55 -8.35 17.04
CA GLY A 175 -0.16 -8.85 15.85
C GLY A 175 -0.48 -10.34 15.87
N GLU A 176 -0.31 -11.04 16.99
CA GLU A 176 -0.70 -12.45 17.11
C GLU A 176 -2.20 -12.65 16.96
N THR A 177 -2.99 -11.80 17.60
CA THR A 177 -4.46 -11.84 17.52
C THR A 177 -5.02 -10.82 16.53
N ALA A 178 -6.29 -11.00 16.12
CA ALA A 178 -6.99 -10.02 15.28
C ALA A 178 -7.08 -8.64 15.95
N LEU A 179 -7.30 -8.61 17.28
CA LEU A 179 -7.36 -7.38 18.05
C LEU A 179 -6.02 -6.66 18.09
N GLU A 180 -4.92 -7.37 18.30
CA GLU A 180 -3.59 -6.77 18.27
C GLU A 180 -3.25 -6.22 16.88
N ARG A 181 -3.61 -6.95 15.81
CA ARG A 181 -3.42 -6.44 14.43
C ARG A 181 -4.21 -5.16 14.18
N ALA A 182 -5.44 -5.07 14.70
CA ALA A 182 -6.22 -3.83 14.65
C ALA A 182 -5.57 -2.71 15.46
N ASN A 183 -5.03 -3.03 16.65
CA ASN A 183 -4.37 -2.06 17.53
C ASN A 183 -3.05 -1.52 16.96
N ILE A 184 -2.41 -2.19 16.01
CA ILE A 184 -1.25 -1.62 15.29
C ILE A 184 -1.60 -0.26 14.67
N GLY A 185 -2.79 -0.12 14.08
CA GLY A 185 -3.27 1.15 13.51
C GLY A 185 -3.52 2.26 14.54
N ARG A 186 -3.44 1.95 15.85
CA ARG A 186 -3.58 2.91 16.95
C ARG A 186 -2.26 3.29 17.60
N ILE A 187 -1.13 2.75 17.08
CA ILE A 187 0.20 3.13 17.58
C ILE A 187 0.45 4.60 17.25
N PRO A 188 0.79 5.43 18.25
CA PRO A 188 1.08 6.84 17.99
C PRO A 188 2.28 6.98 17.05
N PRO A 189 2.29 7.93 16.10
CA PRO A 189 3.43 8.18 15.21
C PRO A 189 4.76 8.38 15.95
N GLU A 190 4.74 8.99 17.15
CA GLU A 190 5.94 9.13 17.99
C GLU A 190 6.52 7.78 18.46
N ALA A 191 5.71 6.75 18.64
CA ALA A 191 6.22 5.41 18.94
C ALA A 191 6.88 4.79 17.69
N THR A 192 6.31 4.98 16.51
CA THR A 192 6.90 4.60 15.23
C THR A 192 8.23 5.32 15.02
N PHE A 193 8.29 6.62 15.31
CA PHE A 193 9.53 7.40 15.24
C PHE A 193 10.61 6.81 16.15
N ARG A 194 10.30 6.59 17.44
CA ARG A 194 11.28 6.01 18.40
C ARG A 194 11.74 4.61 17.98
N LEU A 195 10.85 3.78 17.43
CA LEU A 195 11.19 2.46 16.91
C LEU A 195 12.19 2.56 15.75
N ALA A 196 11.93 3.45 14.80
CA ALA A 196 12.82 3.69 13.65
C ALA A 196 14.18 4.24 14.07
N MET A 197 14.23 5.16 15.03
CA MET A 197 15.48 5.63 15.62
C MET A 197 16.24 4.51 16.32
N ALA A 198 15.55 3.66 17.07
CA ALA A 198 16.16 2.59 17.84
C ALA A 198 16.69 1.43 16.99
N VAL A 199 16.22 1.25 15.77
CA VAL A 199 16.71 0.23 14.83
C VAL A 199 17.89 0.71 14.01
N ASN A 200 18.13 2.02 13.95
CA ASN A 200 19.22 2.58 13.15
C ASN A 200 20.57 1.92 13.48
N HIS A 201 21.31 1.57 12.43
CA HIS A 201 22.63 0.96 12.52
C HIS A 201 23.60 1.72 11.62
N PRO A 202 24.89 1.91 12.04
CA PRO A 202 25.85 2.67 11.23
C PRO A 202 26.00 2.17 9.80
N SER A 203 25.95 0.85 9.58
CA SER A 203 26.06 0.23 8.25
C SER A 203 24.78 0.25 7.42
N ALA A 204 23.62 0.62 8.00
CA ALA A 204 22.38 0.74 7.25
C ALA A 204 22.44 1.93 6.30
N GLU A 205 22.03 1.71 5.06
CA GLU A 205 21.92 2.73 4.01
C GLU A 205 20.54 3.38 3.98
N ALA A 206 19.51 2.63 4.48
CA ALA A 206 18.14 3.11 4.62
C ALA A 206 17.46 2.47 5.82
N ILE A 207 16.40 3.11 6.29
CA ILE A 207 15.48 2.54 7.28
C ILE A 207 14.21 2.07 6.56
N PHE A 208 13.75 0.87 6.88
CA PHE A 208 12.45 0.39 6.46
C PHE A 208 11.47 0.36 7.63
N ILE A 209 10.36 1.06 7.52
CA ILE A 209 9.23 0.97 8.44
C ILE A 209 8.20 0.04 7.81
N SER A 210 8.21 -1.21 8.23
CA SER A 210 7.35 -2.26 7.71
C SER A 210 5.99 -2.28 8.39
N CYS A 211 5.00 -2.69 7.69
CA CYS A 211 3.59 -2.85 8.04
C CYS A 211 2.69 -1.70 7.55
N THR A 212 1.79 -2.06 6.65
CA THR A 212 0.81 -1.11 6.08
C THR A 212 -0.22 -0.59 7.09
N ASN A 213 -0.36 -1.24 8.25
CA ASN A 213 -1.23 -0.76 9.33
C ASN A 213 -0.48 0.08 10.39
N LEU A 214 0.84 0.25 10.28
CA LEU A 214 1.60 1.09 11.21
C LEU A 214 1.59 2.54 10.72
N PRO A 215 1.00 3.50 11.48
CA PRO A 215 1.03 4.92 11.13
C PRO A 215 2.48 5.41 11.04
N SER A 216 2.88 5.85 9.85
CA SER A 216 4.30 6.14 9.58
C SER A 216 4.55 7.38 8.72
N LEU A 217 3.56 7.81 7.94
CA LEU A 217 3.76 8.85 6.94
C LEU A 217 4.25 10.18 7.54
N SER A 218 3.70 10.57 8.67
CA SER A 218 4.00 11.86 9.33
C SER A 218 5.41 11.95 9.93
N VAL A 219 6.10 10.82 10.12
CA VAL A 219 7.42 10.80 10.77
C VAL A 219 8.58 10.66 9.79
N ILE A 220 8.31 10.36 8.50
CA ILE A 220 9.35 10.09 7.50
C ILE A 220 10.35 11.25 7.38
N ARG A 221 9.86 12.46 7.11
CA ARG A 221 10.71 13.62 6.90
C ARG A 221 11.58 13.94 8.11
N ARG A 222 11.00 13.86 9.30
CA ARG A 222 11.76 14.09 10.55
C ARG A 222 12.83 13.01 10.73
N LEU A 223 12.53 11.74 10.47
CA LEU A 223 13.50 10.65 10.55
C LEU A 223 14.64 10.83 9.55
N GLU A 224 14.35 11.16 8.30
CA GLU A 224 15.39 11.41 7.29
C GLU A 224 16.32 12.56 7.69
N ASN A 225 15.77 13.64 8.26
CA ASN A 225 16.55 14.76 8.75
C ASN A 225 17.46 14.39 9.93
N GLU A 226 16.96 13.60 10.90
CA GLU A 226 17.73 13.22 12.09
C GLU A 226 18.75 12.11 11.81
N LEU A 227 18.41 11.16 10.91
CA LEU A 227 19.27 10.02 10.59
C LEU A 227 20.23 10.28 9.44
N ASN A 228 19.97 11.30 8.62
CA ASN A 228 20.64 11.55 7.35
C ASN A 228 20.67 10.31 6.44
N LYS A 229 19.57 9.57 6.43
CA LYS A 229 19.37 8.36 5.64
C LYS A 229 17.95 8.35 5.06
N PRO A 230 17.74 7.80 3.87
CA PRO A 230 16.39 7.57 3.34
C PRO A 230 15.57 6.68 4.28
N VAL A 231 14.28 7.02 4.41
CA VAL A 231 13.30 6.22 5.14
C VAL A 231 12.20 5.78 4.17
N ILE A 232 12.06 4.49 4.02
CA ILE A 232 11.01 3.87 3.20
C ILE A 232 9.95 3.30 4.13
N THR A 233 8.67 3.53 3.79
CA THR A 233 7.55 2.87 4.48
C THR A 233 6.75 2.01 3.52
N SER A 234 6.08 0.99 4.04
CA SER A 234 5.21 0.12 3.23
C SER A 234 4.18 0.93 2.42
N ASN A 235 3.53 1.90 3.04
CA ASN A 235 2.47 2.68 2.41
C ASN A 235 3.01 3.67 1.37
N GLN A 236 4.07 4.41 1.72
CA GLN A 236 4.74 5.35 0.82
C GLN A 236 5.24 4.65 -0.45
N ALA A 237 5.95 3.52 -0.31
CA ALA A 237 6.48 2.77 -1.44
C ALA A 237 5.37 2.23 -2.35
N THR A 238 4.30 1.68 -1.76
CA THR A 238 3.15 1.16 -2.53
C THR A 238 2.46 2.28 -3.31
N PHE A 239 2.25 3.43 -2.69
CA PHE A 239 1.65 4.59 -3.36
C PHE A 239 2.55 5.15 -4.47
N TRP A 240 3.85 5.31 -4.18
CA TRP A 240 4.85 5.75 -5.16
C TRP A 240 4.83 4.84 -6.39
N ARG A 241 4.88 3.53 -6.18
CA ARG A 241 4.88 2.57 -7.30
C ARG A 241 3.59 2.63 -8.10
N ALA A 242 2.44 2.80 -7.46
CA ALA A 242 1.16 2.95 -8.14
C ALA A 242 1.17 4.16 -9.09
N LEU A 243 1.70 5.30 -8.65
CA LEU A 243 1.86 6.47 -9.52
C LEU A 243 2.76 6.16 -10.73
N ARG A 244 3.90 5.49 -10.53
CA ARG A 244 4.85 5.16 -11.61
C ARG A 244 4.24 4.20 -12.64
N VAL A 245 3.46 3.20 -12.19
CA VAL A 245 2.74 2.26 -13.07
C VAL A 245 1.66 2.97 -13.89
N MET A 246 1.01 3.97 -13.35
CA MET A 246 0.06 4.83 -14.09
C MET A 246 0.75 5.84 -15.03
N GLY A 247 2.08 5.83 -15.14
CA GLY A 247 2.84 6.78 -15.96
C GLY A 247 2.96 8.18 -15.34
N SER A 248 2.64 8.35 -14.06
CA SER A 248 2.74 9.64 -13.38
C SER A 248 4.13 9.83 -12.75
N ASN A 249 4.84 10.88 -13.14
CA ASN A 249 6.13 11.28 -12.56
C ASN A 249 6.00 12.45 -11.57
N ILE A 250 4.83 12.60 -10.96
CA ILE A 250 4.60 13.66 -9.97
C ILE A 250 5.46 13.39 -8.73
N ASN A 251 6.22 14.41 -8.33
CA ASN A 251 6.92 14.43 -7.05
C ASN A 251 6.01 15.00 -5.96
N ILE A 252 6.04 14.40 -4.77
CA ILE A 252 5.19 14.80 -3.64
C ILE A 252 6.09 15.20 -2.50
N SER A 253 6.07 16.49 -2.15
CA SER A 253 6.90 17.07 -1.09
C SER A 253 6.38 16.72 0.31
N GLY A 254 7.30 16.61 1.26
CA GLY A 254 6.96 16.44 2.69
C GLY A 254 6.90 15.00 3.18
N PHE A 255 7.02 14.03 2.28
CA PHE A 255 6.87 12.62 2.58
C PHE A 255 8.11 11.78 2.26
N GLY A 256 9.30 12.41 2.35
CA GLY A 256 10.59 11.75 2.24
C GLY A 256 11.17 11.66 0.83
N THR A 257 12.43 11.27 0.81
CA THR A 257 13.30 11.27 -0.38
C THR A 257 12.71 10.49 -1.56
N LEU A 258 12.04 9.35 -1.31
CA LEU A 258 11.44 8.53 -2.38
C LEU A 258 10.41 9.32 -3.20
N LEU A 259 9.47 9.98 -2.54
CA LEU A 259 8.39 10.73 -3.21
C LEU A 259 8.83 12.11 -3.70
N GLU A 260 9.91 12.67 -3.14
CA GLU A 260 10.41 14.00 -3.51
C GLU A 260 11.35 13.98 -4.70
N LYS A 261 12.07 12.88 -4.93
CA LYS A 261 13.16 12.83 -5.93
C LYS A 261 12.95 11.82 -7.06
N PHE A 262 12.13 10.79 -6.82
CA PHE A 262 12.01 9.66 -7.74
C PHE A 262 10.53 9.43 -8.20
#